data_74d3a205d5c544bd7eb1d488def26ad3
#
_entry.id   74d3a205d5c544bd7eb1d488def26ad3
#
_cell.length_a   1.000
_cell.length_b   1.000
_cell.length_c   1.000
_cell.angle_alpha   90.00
_cell.angle_beta   90.00
_cell.angle_gamma   90.00
#
_symmetry.space_group_name_H-M   'P 1'
#
loop_
_entity.id
_entity.type
_entity.pdbx_description
1 polymer ?
#
loop_
_entity_poly.entity_id
_entity_poly.type
_entity_poly.pdbx_seq_one_letter_code
_entity_poly.pdbx_strand_id
1 'polypeptide(L)'
;MHELDRCVVFSGSAILVDGYVRAFEDGVMQVESEDVLRGGAEAGDEVSLRVLDEVRGECHYWAQVGRVRARGLDLVDVEMVQAVQKRRVARVRIDLPCTGTLEPQPGFAAAAETAEGAAEGAPSGGPLTFRVLDVSAHGIQVRSTARLTVGRRFSFVFPHTRVPLALTAEVLRAEESLTGYRYGCRFVDQHERSAEELFRFVLQQQGLQRRNRLLG
;
A
#
# COMPACT_ATOMS: atom_id res chain seq x y z
N MET A 1 -3.11 -20.84 2.92
CA MET A 1 -3.02 -19.80 3.98
C MET A 1 -2.50 -18.45 3.44
N HIS A 2 -1.86 -18.36 2.29
CA HIS A 2 -1.34 -17.14 1.65
C HIS A 2 -1.93 -16.90 0.26
N GLU A 3 -3.10 -17.47 -0.02
CA GLU A 3 -3.74 -17.33 -1.34
C GLU A 3 -3.92 -15.87 -1.72
N LEU A 4 -3.43 -15.53 -2.92
CA LEU A 4 -3.42 -14.19 -3.51
C LEU A 4 -2.59 -13.14 -2.75
N ASP A 5 -1.78 -13.55 -1.76
CA ASP A 5 -0.79 -12.66 -1.17
C ASP A 5 0.34 -12.39 -2.17
N ARG A 6 0.76 -11.14 -2.26
CA ARG A 6 1.88 -10.78 -3.13
C ARG A 6 3.16 -11.41 -2.61
N CYS A 7 3.95 -11.99 -3.51
CA CYS A 7 5.21 -12.60 -3.15
C CYS A 7 6.32 -12.26 -4.14
N VAL A 8 7.55 -12.34 -3.66
CA VAL A 8 8.76 -12.23 -4.49
C VAL A 8 9.66 -13.39 -4.13
N VAL A 9 10.08 -14.17 -5.14
CA VAL A 9 11.00 -15.29 -4.99
C VAL A 9 12.37 -14.89 -5.49
N PHE A 10 13.39 -15.23 -4.73
CA PHE A 10 14.79 -14.90 -5.00
C PHE A 10 15.65 -16.16 -5.08
N SER A 11 16.59 -16.19 -6.03
CA SER A 11 17.77 -17.06 -6.01
C SER A 11 18.99 -16.19 -5.76
N GLY A 12 19.58 -16.29 -4.57
CA GLY A 12 20.58 -15.33 -4.11
C GLY A 12 20.04 -13.89 -4.12
N SER A 13 20.61 -13.03 -4.97
CA SER A 13 20.18 -11.64 -5.15
C SER A 13 19.25 -11.42 -6.34
N ALA A 14 19.07 -12.43 -7.20
CA ALA A 14 18.25 -12.34 -8.40
C ALA A 14 16.77 -12.60 -8.09
N ILE A 15 15.87 -11.80 -8.68
CA ILE A 15 14.43 -12.03 -8.59
C ILE A 15 14.04 -13.04 -9.68
N LEU A 16 13.49 -14.18 -9.27
CA LEU A 16 12.94 -15.20 -10.16
C LEU A 16 11.46 -14.95 -10.47
N VAL A 17 10.68 -14.63 -9.43
CA VAL A 17 9.24 -14.36 -9.53
C VAL A 17 8.92 -13.08 -8.75
N ASP A 18 8.20 -12.14 -9.37
CA ASP A 18 7.45 -11.08 -8.70
C ASP A 18 5.99 -11.28 -9.05
N GLY A 19 5.20 -11.74 -8.09
CA GLY A 19 3.84 -12.17 -8.34
C GLY A 19 3.04 -12.42 -7.07
N TYR A 20 2.33 -13.52 -7.01
CA TYR A 20 1.46 -13.87 -5.88
C TYR A 20 1.44 -15.38 -5.63
N VAL A 21 1.06 -15.74 -4.41
CA VAL A 21 0.83 -17.13 -4.02
C VAL A 21 -0.51 -17.57 -4.59
N ARG A 22 -0.52 -18.59 -5.44
CA ARG A 22 -1.73 -19.15 -6.04
C ARG A 22 -2.44 -20.13 -5.10
N ALA A 23 -1.66 -20.99 -4.46
CA ALA A 23 -2.13 -21.95 -3.47
C ALA A 23 -0.98 -22.31 -2.51
N PHE A 24 -1.33 -22.75 -1.31
CA PHE A 24 -0.40 -23.36 -0.36
C PHE A 24 -1.10 -24.52 0.34
N GLU A 25 -0.92 -25.70 -0.22
CA GLU A 25 -1.56 -26.95 0.19
C GLU A 25 -0.54 -28.09 0.22
N ASP A 26 -0.69 -29.00 1.15
CA ASP A 26 0.14 -30.22 1.30
C ASP A 26 1.66 -29.95 1.32
N GLY A 27 2.08 -28.81 1.89
CA GLY A 27 3.49 -28.43 1.95
C GLY A 27 4.06 -27.84 0.66
N VAL A 28 3.24 -27.71 -0.39
CA VAL A 28 3.60 -27.13 -1.68
C VAL A 28 3.03 -25.72 -1.80
N MET A 29 3.89 -24.73 -1.99
CA MET A 29 3.47 -23.36 -2.28
C MET A 29 3.60 -23.09 -3.78
N GLN A 30 2.47 -22.81 -4.43
CA GLN A 30 2.43 -22.43 -5.83
C GLN A 30 2.50 -20.92 -5.95
N VAL A 31 3.51 -20.41 -6.64
CA VAL A 31 3.68 -19.00 -6.93
C VAL A 31 3.54 -18.73 -8.42
N GLU A 32 2.89 -17.61 -8.77
CA GLU A 32 2.60 -17.25 -10.16
C GLU A 32 2.93 -15.77 -10.39
N SER A 33 3.49 -15.46 -11.56
CA SER A 33 3.80 -14.10 -12.02
C SER A 33 2.93 -13.75 -13.22
N GLU A 34 2.64 -12.47 -13.39
CA GLU A 34 2.01 -11.95 -14.61
C GLU A 34 2.98 -11.99 -15.80
N ASP A 35 4.28 -11.91 -15.52
CA ASP A 35 5.36 -11.99 -16.50
C ASP A 35 5.91 -13.41 -16.63
N VAL A 36 6.62 -13.67 -17.74
CA VAL A 36 7.45 -14.87 -17.90
C VAL A 36 8.59 -14.83 -16.87
N LEU A 37 8.97 -15.99 -16.34
CA LEU A 37 10.05 -16.10 -15.36
C LEU A 37 11.32 -15.41 -15.82
N ARG A 38 11.91 -14.57 -14.97
CA ARG A 38 13.13 -13.80 -15.26
C ARG A 38 14.36 -14.56 -14.77
N GLY A 39 14.64 -15.72 -15.27
CA GLY A 39 15.87 -16.43 -14.88
C GLY A 39 15.74 -17.93 -15.00
N GLY A 40 16.88 -18.61 -15.06
CA GLY A 40 16.93 -20.08 -15.10
C GLY A 40 16.82 -20.62 -13.68
N ALA A 41 15.60 -20.96 -13.25
CA ALA A 41 15.40 -21.76 -12.05
C ALA A 41 15.29 -23.23 -12.48
N GLU A 42 15.91 -24.13 -11.72
CA GLU A 42 15.84 -25.57 -11.93
C GLU A 42 15.23 -26.25 -10.70
N ALA A 43 14.63 -27.43 -10.91
CA ALA A 43 14.13 -28.23 -9.80
C ALA A 43 15.29 -28.63 -8.87
N GLY A 44 15.10 -28.43 -7.57
CA GLY A 44 16.13 -28.64 -6.53
C GLY A 44 16.86 -27.36 -6.12
N ASP A 45 16.71 -26.24 -6.83
CA ASP A 45 17.34 -24.99 -6.43
C ASP A 45 16.77 -24.48 -5.10
N GLU A 46 17.66 -24.03 -4.22
CA GLU A 46 17.27 -23.35 -3.00
C GLU A 46 16.89 -21.90 -3.30
N VAL A 47 15.75 -21.47 -2.76
CA VAL A 47 15.22 -20.13 -2.96
C VAL A 47 14.74 -19.54 -1.65
N SER A 48 14.83 -18.20 -1.57
CA SER A 48 14.13 -17.46 -0.52
C SER A 48 12.93 -16.76 -1.11
N LEU A 49 11.86 -16.65 -0.31
CA LEU A 49 10.71 -15.88 -0.74
C LEU A 49 10.20 -14.96 0.37
N ARG A 50 9.67 -13.83 -0.06
CA ARG A 50 8.97 -12.87 0.79
C ARG A 50 7.51 -12.83 0.38
N VAL A 51 6.62 -13.09 1.34
CA VAL A 51 5.16 -13.02 1.16
C VAL A 51 4.65 -11.83 1.96
N LEU A 52 3.84 -10.98 1.33
CA LEU A 52 3.22 -9.83 1.99
C LEU A 52 1.82 -10.20 2.46
N ASP A 53 1.74 -10.80 3.64
CA ASP A 53 0.48 -11.13 4.30
C ASP A 53 -0.15 -9.86 4.93
N GLU A 54 -1.45 -9.67 4.73
CA GLU A 54 -2.16 -8.50 5.24
C GLU A 54 -2.23 -8.48 6.78
N VAL A 55 -2.21 -9.65 7.43
CA VAL A 55 -2.33 -9.82 8.88
C VAL A 55 -0.97 -9.99 9.54
N ARG A 56 -0.13 -10.87 8.99
CA ARG A 56 1.19 -11.22 9.55
C ARG A 56 2.30 -10.29 9.13
N GLY A 57 2.06 -9.43 8.12
CA GLY A 57 3.07 -8.54 7.57
C GLY A 57 3.95 -9.22 6.53
N GLU A 58 5.24 -8.95 6.55
CA GLU A 58 6.20 -9.54 5.62
C GLU A 58 6.71 -10.87 6.21
N CYS A 59 6.30 -11.98 5.59
CA CYS A 59 6.73 -13.32 5.96
C CYS A 59 7.87 -13.77 5.03
N HIS A 60 8.95 -14.22 5.61
CA HIS A 60 10.12 -14.74 4.90
C HIS A 60 10.17 -16.26 5.02
N TYR A 61 10.43 -16.92 3.90
CA TYR A 61 10.53 -18.38 3.83
C TYR A 61 11.80 -18.80 3.10
N TRP A 62 12.32 -19.97 3.46
CA TRP A 62 13.19 -20.78 2.63
C TRP A 62 12.36 -21.88 1.98
N ALA A 63 12.71 -22.26 0.77
CA ALA A 63 12.06 -23.34 0.05
C ALA A 63 12.98 -23.92 -1.02
N GLN A 64 12.63 -25.08 -1.57
CA GLN A 64 13.25 -25.61 -2.78
C GLN A 64 12.29 -25.52 -3.95
N VAL A 65 12.82 -25.33 -5.15
CA VAL A 65 12.05 -25.39 -6.39
C VAL A 65 11.71 -26.84 -6.69
N GLY A 66 10.45 -27.22 -6.52
CA GLY A 66 9.96 -28.56 -6.87
C GLY A 66 9.69 -28.68 -8.36
N ARG A 67 9.09 -27.64 -8.97
CA ARG A 67 8.74 -27.61 -10.39
C ARG A 67 8.76 -26.20 -10.94
N VAL A 68 9.32 -26.06 -12.15
CA VAL A 68 9.27 -24.81 -12.93
C VAL A 68 8.12 -24.87 -13.92
N ARG A 69 7.31 -23.81 -13.96
CA ARG A 69 6.22 -23.58 -14.91
C ARG A 69 6.55 -22.37 -15.80
N ALA A 70 5.80 -22.19 -16.88
CA ALA A 70 6.00 -21.06 -17.79
C ALA A 70 5.91 -19.68 -17.11
N ARG A 71 5.06 -19.54 -16.09
CA ARG A 71 4.83 -18.29 -15.35
C ARG A 71 4.89 -18.43 -13.83
N GLY A 72 5.54 -19.47 -13.31
CA GLY A 72 5.56 -19.67 -11.88
C GLY A 72 6.41 -20.84 -11.44
N LEU A 73 6.43 -21.07 -10.13
CA LEU A 73 7.17 -22.12 -9.46
C LEU A 73 6.25 -22.88 -8.51
N ASP A 74 6.44 -24.20 -8.41
CA ASP A 74 5.97 -24.98 -7.27
C ASP A 74 7.14 -25.09 -6.31
N LEU A 75 6.97 -24.57 -5.10
CA LEU A 75 7.95 -24.58 -4.05
C LEU A 75 7.60 -25.65 -3.03
N VAL A 76 8.57 -26.47 -2.68
CA VAL A 76 8.50 -27.55 -1.69
C VAL A 76 9.40 -27.24 -0.52
N ASP A 77 9.29 -28.00 0.57
CA ASP A 77 10.08 -27.80 1.79
C ASP A 77 10.03 -26.35 2.29
N VAL A 78 8.82 -25.77 2.28
CA VAL A 78 8.59 -24.38 2.60
C VAL A 78 8.68 -24.17 4.10
N GLU A 79 9.77 -23.56 4.55
CA GLU A 79 10.03 -23.25 5.96
C GLU A 79 9.92 -21.76 6.23
N MET A 80 9.10 -21.38 7.21
CA MET A 80 9.01 -19.98 7.64
C MET A 80 10.22 -19.62 8.50
N VAL A 81 11.05 -18.70 8.01
CA VAL A 81 12.22 -18.18 8.71
C VAL A 81 11.85 -17.08 9.70
N GLN A 82 11.00 -16.15 9.23
CA GLN A 82 10.68 -14.95 9.98
C GLN A 82 9.35 -14.35 9.52
N ALA A 83 8.59 -13.80 10.45
CA ALA A 83 7.47 -12.91 10.16
C ALA A 83 7.79 -11.52 10.75
N VAL A 84 7.88 -10.50 9.89
CA VAL A 84 8.18 -9.13 10.30
C VAL A 84 6.93 -8.30 10.18
N GLN A 85 6.27 -8.07 11.31
CA GLN A 85 5.13 -7.15 11.36
C GLN A 85 5.64 -5.70 11.34
N LYS A 86 5.92 -5.18 10.14
CA LYS A 86 6.35 -3.79 9.94
C LYS A 86 5.22 -2.79 10.22
N ARG A 87 3.97 -3.24 10.20
CA ARG A 87 2.80 -2.39 10.36
C ARG A 87 2.09 -2.69 11.68
N ARG A 88 2.00 -1.69 12.54
CA ARG A 88 1.25 -1.81 13.80
C ARG A 88 -0.26 -1.77 13.60
N VAL A 89 -0.74 -1.36 12.42
CA VAL A 89 -2.16 -1.11 12.15
C VAL A 89 -2.55 -1.68 10.78
N ALA A 90 -3.69 -2.39 10.76
CA ALA A 90 -4.30 -2.92 9.55
C ALA A 90 -4.59 -1.81 8.53
N ARG A 91 -4.45 -2.13 7.24
CA ARG A 91 -4.76 -1.24 6.12
C ARG A 91 -5.62 -1.97 5.10
N VAL A 92 -6.40 -1.21 4.37
CA VAL A 92 -7.16 -1.75 3.25
C VAL A 92 -6.91 -0.91 2.01
N ARG A 93 -6.70 -1.57 0.88
CA ARG A 93 -6.62 -0.91 -0.43
C ARG A 93 -8.02 -0.54 -0.88
N ILE A 94 -8.17 0.69 -1.33
CA ILE A 94 -9.41 1.24 -1.86
C ILE A 94 -9.04 2.13 -3.05
N ASP A 95 -10.03 2.59 -3.78
CA ASP A 95 -9.84 3.60 -4.82
C ASP A 95 -11.05 4.54 -4.80
N LEU A 96 -11.00 5.53 -3.93
CA LEU A 96 -12.11 6.42 -3.63
C LEU A 96 -11.75 7.88 -3.97
N PRO A 97 -12.56 8.57 -4.78
CA PRO A 97 -12.38 9.99 -5.04
C PRO A 97 -12.76 10.80 -3.79
N CYS A 98 -11.94 11.77 -3.47
CA CYS A 98 -12.15 12.70 -2.36
C CYS A 98 -11.76 14.12 -2.77
N THR A 99 -12.36 15.09 -2.09
CA THR A 99 -11.98 16.50 -2.15
C THR A 99 -11.66 17.00 -0.76
N GLY A 100 -10.72 17.91 -0.68
CA GLY A 100 -10.30 18.52 0.57
C GLY A 100 -9.85 19.96 0.36
N THR A 101 -9.29 20.53 1.39
CA THR A 101 -8.76 21.91 1.40
C THR A 101 -7.35 21.88 1.98
N LEU A 102 -6.41 22.49 1.29
CA LEU A 102 -5.05 22.67 1.78
C LEU A 102 -5.06 23.66 2.95
N GLU A 103 -4.41 23.29 4.06
CA GLU A 103 -4.27 24.20 5.18
C GLU A 103 -3.28 25.33 4.84
N PRO A 104 -3.47 26.57 5.36
CA PRO A 104 -2.49 27.62 5.23
C PRO A 104 -1.15 27.19 5.83
N GLN A 105 -0.03 27.45 5.14
CA GLN A 105 1.29 27.22 5.72
C GLN A 105 1.71 28.44 6.53
N PRO A 106 1.99 28.31 7.83
CA PRO A 106 2.57 29.41 8.59
C PRO A 106 3.95 29.74 8.02
N GLY A 107 4.15 30.96 7.55
CA GLY A 107 5.43 31.47 7.03
C GLY A 107 5.47 31.79 5.52
N PHE A 108 4.50 31.39 4.71
CA PHE A 108 4.47 31.73 3.28
C PHE A 108 3.63 32.96 2.92
N ALA A 109 2.92 33.55 3.89
CA ALA A 109 2.07 34.72 3.66
C ALA A 109 2.84 36.03 3.40
N ALA A 110 4.14 36.07 3.64
CA ALA A 110 4.94 37.30 3.53
C ALA A 110 5.77 37.43 2.24
N ALA A 111 5.81 36.42 1.38
CA ALA A 111 6.67 36.40 0.17
C ALA A 111 5.89 36.52 -1.14
N ALA A 112 4.56 36.62 -1.11
CA ALA A 112 3.73 36.63 -2.31
C ALA A 112 3.57 37.97 -3.02
N GLU A 113 4.16 39.07 -2.49
CA GLU A 113 4.01 40.40 -3.10
C GLU A 113 5.17 40.84 -4.01
N THR A 114 6.25 40.07 -4.19
CA THR A 114 7.41 40.52 -4.96
C THR A 114 8.12 39.48 -5.81
N ALA A 115 7.41 38.55 -6.48
CA ALA A 115 8.06 37.71 -7.45
C ALA A 115 7.13 37.34 -8.63
N GLU A 116 7.13 38.16 -9.66
CA GLU A 116 6.81 37.71 -11.03
C GLU A 116 7.86 36.70 -11.45
N GLY A 117 7.46 35.42 -11.58
CA GLY A 117 8.30 34.39 -12.21
C GLY A 117 8.69 33.16 -11.40
N ALA A 118 8.01 32.81 -10.32
CA ALA A 118 8.31 31.59 -9.56
C ALA A 118 7.28 30.48 -9.84
N ALA A 119 7.80 29.31 -10.15
CA ALA A 119 7.08 28.05 -10.39
C ALA A 119 5.89 27.84 -9.47
N GLU A 120 4.76 27.38 -10.05
CA GLU A 120 3.50 27.05 -9.40
C GLU A 120 3.64 26.17 -8.14
N GLY A 121 3.90 26.79 -7.01
CA GLY A 121 3.65 26.22 -5.69
C GLY A 121 2.14 26.26 -5.44
N ALA A 122 1.52 25.15 -5.07
CA ALA A 122 0.09 25.06 -4.79
C ALA A 122 -0.35 26.17 -3.83
N PRO A 123 -1.42 26.93 -4.15
CA PRO A 123 -1.84 28.11 -3.40
C PRO A 123 -2.17 27.75 -1.95
N SER A 124 -1.82 28.67 -1.04
CA SER A 124 -2.19 28.58 0.38
C SER A 124 -3.72 28.53 0.49
N GLY A 125 -4.29 27.40 0.95
CA GLY A 125 -5.72 27.30 1.26
C GLY A 125 -6.66 26.99 0.08
N GLY A 126 -6.16 26.41 -1.02
CA GLY A 126 -6.98 26.04 -2.18
C GLY A 126 -7.63 24.66 -2.08
N PRO A 127 -8.63 24.36 -2.96
CA PRO A 127 -9.23 23.04 -3.04
C PRO A 127 -8.23 22.01 -3.53
N LEU A 128 -8.29 20.80 -2.97
CA LEU A 128 -7.47 19.66 -3.34
C LEU A 128 -8.35 18.51 -3.78
N THR A 129 -8.17 18.03 -5.00
CA THR A 129 -8.82 16.81 -5.50
C THR A 129 -7.80 15.67 -5.48
N PHE A 130 -8.20 14.52 -4.94
CA PHE A 130 -7.33 13.35 -4.82
C PHE A 130 -8.14 12.06 -4.81
N ARG A 131 -7.45 10.93 -4.98
CA ARG A 131 -8.00 9.59 -4.78
C ARG A 131 -7.30 8.93 -3.60
N VAL A 132 -8.07 8.36 -2.69
CA VAL A 132 -7.55 7.55 -1.59
C VAL A 132 -7.25 6.15 -2.12
N LEU A 133 -6.01 5.69 -2.01
CA LEU A 133 -5.54 4.40 -2.52
C LEU A 133 -5.46 3.32 -1.43
N ASP A 134 -5.12 3.71 -0.21
CA ASP A 134 -5.25 2.87 0.97
C ASP A 134 -5.59 3.71 2.20
N VAL A 135 -6.18 3.06 3.20
CA VAL A 135 -6.52 3.68 4.47
C VAL A 135 -6.23 2.74 5.64
N SER A 136 -5.82 3.33 6.74
CA SER A 136 -5.66 2.68 8.05
C SER A 136 -6.29 3.56 9.14
N ALA A 137 -6.28 3.09 10.38
CA ALA A 137 -6.77 3.90 11.50
C ALA A 137 -6.02 5.24 11.67
N HIS A 138 -4.74 5.33 11.24
CA HIS A 138 -3.89 6.49 11.54
C HIS A 138 -3.31 7.19 10.31
N GLY A 139 -3.71 6.80 9.10
CA GLY A 139 -3.21 7.46 7.90
C GLY A 139 -3.78 6.89 6.62
N ILE A 140 -3.46 7.58 5.53
CA ILE A 140 -3.90 7.27 4.18
C ILE A 140 -2.76 7.33 3.18
N GLN A 141 -2.93 6.61 2.08
CA GLN A 141 -2.18 6.86 0.85
C GLN A 141 -3.12 7.50 -0.16
N VAL A 142 -2.69 8.61 -0.75
CA VAL A 142 -3.50 9.33 -1.75
C VAL A 142 -2.72 9.54 -3.04
N ARG A 143 -3.45 9.71 -4.15
CA ARG A 143 -2.92 10.13 -5.44
C ARG A 143 -3.59 11.44 -5.84
N SER A 144 -2.79 12.41 -6.27
CA SER A 144 -3.26 13.70 -6.79
C SER A 144 -2.38 14.18 -7.95
N THR A 145 -2.91 15.03 -8.80
CA THR A 145 -2.13 15.77 -9.81
C THR A 145 -1.44 17.00 -9.20
N ALA A 146 -1.94 17.49 -8.06
CA ALA A 146 -1.34 18.61 -7.35
C ALA A 146 -0.01 18.18 -6.72
N ARG A 147 1.03 19.02 -6.86
CA ARG A 147 2.33 18.80 -6.23
C ARG A 147 2.29 19.29 -4.78
N LEU A 148 2.41 18.38 -3.82
CA LEU A 148 2.46 18.67 -2.39
C LEU A 148 3.86 18.38 -1.85
N THR A 149 4.32 19.21 -0.95
CA THR A 149 5.59 19.00 -0.23
C THR A 149 5.38 18.18 1.02
N VAL A 150 6.42 17.48 1.47
CA VAL A 150 6.43 16.82 2.79
C VAL A 150 6.14 17.84 3.89
N GLY A 151 5.33 17.48 4.87
CA GLY A 151 4.83 18.38 5.92
C GLY A 151 3.57 19.15 5.53
N ARG A 152 3.17 19.14 4.25
CA ARG A 152 1.95 19.83 3.83
C ARG A 152 0.73 19.15 4.44
N ARG A 153 -0.20 19.96 4.98
CA ARG A 153 -1.45 19.49 5.58
C ARG A 153 -2.64 19.83 4.69
N PHE A 154 -3.64 18.96 4.72
CA PHE A 154 -4.93 19.16 4.08
C PHE A 154 -6.03 18.50 4.90
N SER A 155 -7.19 19.14 4.93
CA SER A 155 -8.37 18.68 5.64
C SER A 155 -9.42 18.20 4.63
N PHE A 156 -10.15 17.14 4.96
CA PHE A 156 -11.20 16.58 4.11
C PHE A 156 -12.23 15.82 4.94
N VAL A 157 -13.39 15.55 4.34
CA VAL A 157 -14.39 14.66 4.92
C VAL A 157 -14.25 13.29 4.26
N PHE A 158 -14.08 12.26 5.07
CA PHE A 158 -14.10 10.87 4.62
C PHE A 158 -15.53 10.31 4.80
N PRO A 159 -16.31 10.13 3.70
CA PRO A 159 -17.74 9.84 3.79
C PRO A 159 -18.08 8.34 3.89
N HIS A 160 -17.08 7.45 3.82
CA HIS A 160 -17.28 6.02 3.65
C HIS A 160 -17.34 5.21 4.96
N THR A 161 -17.21 5.87 6.09
CA THR A 161 -17.47 5.32 7.41
C THR A 161 -18.94 5.46 7.78
N ARG A 162 -19.38 4.77 8.83
CA ARG A 162 -20.77 4.83 9.31
C ARG A 162 -21.25 6.27 9.56
N VAL A 163 -20.37 7.11 10.07
CA VAL A 163 -20.56 8.55 10.21
C VAL A 163 -19.43 9.23 9.46
N PRO A 164 -19.70 10.20 8.57
CA PRO A 164 -18.64 10.94 7.87
C PRO A 164 -17.64 11.53 8.85
N LEU A 165 -16.35 11.35 8.59
CA LEU A 165 -15.28 11.80 9.46
C LEU A 165 -14.57 13.02 8.86
N ALA A 166 -14.51 14.11 9.59
CA ALA A 166 -13.62 15.21 9.30
C ALA A 166 -12.20 14.82 9.74
N LEU A 167 -11.25 14.82 8.82
CA LEU A 167 -9.88 14.38 9.02
C LEU A 167 -8.92 15.41 8.47
N THR A 168 -7.79 15.57 9.18
CA THR A 168 -6.63 16.31 8.70
C THR A 168 -5.48 15.35 8.46
N ALA A 169 -4.87 15.43 7.28
CA ALA A 169 -3.75 14.60 6.89
C ALA A 169 -2.50 15.45 6.63
N GLU A 170 -1.34 14.94 7.08
CA GLU A 170 -0.03 15.52 6.85
C GLU A 170 0.80 14.60 5.94
N VAL A 171 1.36 15.16 4.88
CA VAL A 171 2.21 14.43 3.94
C VAL A 171 3.53 14.05 4.60
N LEU A 172 3.82 12.75 4.67
CA LEU A 172 5.08 12.21 5.20
C LEU A 172 6.07 11.85 4.10
N ARG A 173 5.56 11.45 2.93
CA ARG A 173 6.36 11.06 1.77
C ARG A 173 5.61 11.36 0.49
N ALA A 174 6.36 11.68 -0.56
CA ALA A 174 5.87 11.92 -1.89
C ALA A 174 6.66 11.04 -2.88
N GLU A 175 5.97 10.43 -3.81
CA GLU A 175 6.54 9.64 -4.89
C GLU A 175 5.94 10.13 -6.21
N GLU A 176 6.77 10.38 -7.19
CA GLU A 176 6.31 10.72 -8.53
C GLU A 176 5.80 9.46 -9.27
N SER A 177 4.73 9.60 -10.02
CA SER A 177 4.08 8.53 -10.78
C SER A 177 3.72 9.05 -12.16
N LEU A 178 3.53 8.17 -13.12
CA LEU A 178 3.15 8.51 -14.50
C LEU A 178 1.88 9.38 -14.62
N THR A 179 0.98 9.29 -13.62
CA THR A 179 -0.31 9.99 -13.61
C THR A 179 -0.43 11.06 -12.52
N GLY A 180 0.70 11.58 -12.03
CA GLY A 180 0.76 12.58 -10.96
C GLY A 180 1.62 12.12 -9.80
N TYR A 181 1.22 12.44 -8.58
CA TYR A 181 1.99 12.17 -7.37
C TYR A 181 1.23 11.24 -6.43
N ARG A 182 1.97 10.37 -5.74
CA ARG A 182 1.46 9.48 -4.70
C ARG A 182 2.02 9.96 -3.36
N TYR A 183 1.15 10.13 -2.37
CA TYR A 183 1.50 10.64 -1.06
C TYR A 183 1.15 9.64 0.02
N GLY A 184 2.11 9.34 0.90
CA GLY A 184 1.84 8.66 2.17
C GLY A 184 1.62 9.70 3.26
N CYS A 185 0.45 9.68 3.90
CA CYS A 185 0.03 10.70 4.87
C CYS A 185 -0.32 10.06 6.20
N ARG A 186 -0.07 10.78 7.30
CA ARG A 186 -0.61 10.46 8.63
C ARG A 186 -1.77 11.38 8.96
N PHE A 187 -2.71 10.91 9.76
CA PHE A 187 -3.70 11.79 10.36
C PHE A 187 -3.08 12.56 11.51
N VAL A 188 -3.42 13.84 11.61
CA VAL A 188 -3.00 14.72 12.70
C VAL A 188 -4.23 15.19 13.44
N ASP A 189 -4.07 15.47 14.73
CA ASP A 189 -5.15 15.95 15.62
C ASP A 189 -6.41 15.07 15.61
N GLN A 190 -6.20 13.76 15.39
CA GLN A 190 -7.26 12.78 15.26
C GLN A 190 -7.83 12.37 16.63
N HIS A 191 -9.15 12.50 16.77
CA HIS A 191 -9.87 11.95 17.91
C HIS A 191 -9.84 10.42 17.91
N GLU A 192 -9.75 9.81 19.10
CA GLU A 192 -9.75 8.36 19.28
C GLU A 192 -10.97 7.68 18.62
N ARG A 193 -12.16 8.28 18.75
CA ARG A 193 -13.39 7.80 18.07
C ARG A 193 -13.25 7.74 16.56
N SER A 194 -12.54 8.70 15.96
CA SER A 194 -12.30 8.71 14.51
C SER A 194 -11.35 7.57 14.12
N ALA A 195 -10.33 7.30 14.93
CA ALA A 195 -9.42 6.17 14.72
C ALA A 195 -10.15 4.82 14.84
N GLU A 196 -11.05 4.66 15.82
CA GLU A 196 -11.87 3.48 15.96
C GLU A 196 -12.82 3.25 14.77
N GLU A 197 -13.51 4.30 14.29
CA GLU A 197 -14.39 4.19 13.13
C GLU A 197 -13.62 3.82 11.85
N LEU A 198 -12.44 4.40 11.64
CA LEU A 198 -11.55 4.00 10.54
C LEU A 198 -11.08 2.55 10.69
N PHE A 199 -10.74 2.12 11.89
CA PHE A 199 -10.34 0.74 12.14
C PHE A 199 -11.47 -0.25 11.81
N ARG A 200 -12.71 0.04 12.24
CA ARG A 200 -13.89 -0.77 11.89
C ARG A 200 -14.11 -0.81 10.38
N PHE A 201 -14.01 0.35 9.71
CA PHE A 201 -14.11 0.43 8.25
C PHE A 201 -13.07 -0.45 7.57
N VAL A 202 -11.81 -0.38 7.99
CA VAL A 202 -10.71 -1.21 7.45
C VAL A 202 -11.02 -2.69 7.58
N LEU A 203 -11.42 -3.16 8.78
CA LEU A 203 -11.76 -4.57 9.00
C LEU A 203 -12.94 -5.03 8.15
N GLN A 204 -13.97 -4.18 8.03
CA GLN A 204 -15.14 -4.48 7.20
C GLN A 204 -14.76 -4.62 5.73
N GLN A 205 -13.96 -3.69 5.20
CA GLN A 205 -13.51 -3.71 3.81
C GLN A 205 -12.58 -4.90 3.52
N GLN A 206 -11.67 -5.24 4.44
CA GLN A 206 -10.86 -6.44 4.31
C GLN A 206 -11.73 -7.71 4.26
N GLY A 207 -12.75 -7.79 5.11
CA GLY A 207 -13.71 -8.91 5.10
C GLY A 207 -14.50 -9.02 3.80
N LEU A 208 -14.89 -7.88 3.20
CA LEU A 208 -15.56 -7.84 1.90
C LEU A 208 -14.61 -8.28 0.77
N GLN A 209 -13.39 -7.77 0.76
CA GLN A 209 -12.39 -8.12 -0.25
C GLN A 209 -12.04 -9.61 -0.21
N ARG A 210 -11.89 -10.21 0.98
CA ARG A 210 -11.66 -11.65 1.14
C ARG A 210 -12.82 -12.46 0.58
N ARG A 211 -14.07 -12.10 0.89
CA ARG A 211 -15.25 -12.79 0.35
C ARG A 211 -15.32 -12.72 -1.17
N ASN A 212 -15.05 -11.55 -1.74
CA ASN A 212 -15.07 -11.39 -3.20
C ASN A 212 -13.97 -12.22 -3.89
N ARG A 213 -12.80 -12.39 -3.26
CA ARG A 213 -11.73 -13.26 -3.78
C ARG A 213 -12.09 -14.76 -3.75
N LEU A 214 -12.92 -15.16 -2.79
CA LEU A 214 -13.37 -16.56 -2.66
C LEU A 214 -14.51 -16.92 -3.62
N LEU A 215 -15.21 -15.94 -4.14
CA LEU A 215 -16.40 -16.13 -5.01
C LEU A 215 -16.11 -15.90 -6.52
N GLY A 216 -14.94 -15.40 -6.88
CA GLY A 216 -14.47 -15.15 -8.25
C GLY A 216 -13.31 -16.03 -8.62
#